data_165329d430847b8caba1d7ed5855d209
#
_entry.id   165329d430847b8caba1d7ed5855d209
#
_cell.length_a   1.000
_cell.length_b   1.000
_cell.length_c   1.000
_cell.angle_alpha   90.00
_cell.angle_beta   90.00
_cell.angle_gamma   90.00
#
_symmetry.space_group_name_H-M   'P 1'
#
loop_
_entity.id
_entity.type
_entity.pdbx_description
1 polymer ?
#
loop_
_entity_poly.entity_id
_entity_poly.type
_entity_poly.pdbx_seq_one_letter_code
_entity_poly.pdbx_strand_id
1 'polypeptide(L)'
;MPPLTFXXXXGRCFDRFEPEAIVLVEAELWPNFARAAKVRGIPMAMINARMSARSESRYRAFKWISKYYFSFLDAMGVQDKGDVRRFESVGVRSSIIHVTGSIKFDQQMAERRETNAEFASILDKLKRGKPVVLAASTHDGEEVLIAEAARKAGGFPLIVPRHAERRHAVVRELEAQGWQCVXXXSRIRRGN
;
A
#
# COMPACT_ATOMS: atom_id res chain seq x y z
N MET A 1 24.96 -16.34 -7.66
CA MET A 1 23.90 -17.38 -7.49
C MET A 1 23.15 -17.10 -6.20
N PRO A 2 21.81 -16.97 -6.21
CA PRO A 2 21.08 -16.88 -4.95
C PRO A 2 21.26 -18.19 -4.17
N PRO A 3 21.32 -18.14 -2.86
CA PRO A 3 21.57 -19.34 -2.08
C PRO A 3 20.46 -20.38 -2.32
N LEU A 4 20.90 -21.62 -2.46
CA LEU A 4 20.07 -22.82 -2.69
C LEU A 4 18.92 -22.93 -1.66
N THR A 5 19.09 -22.32 -0.52
CA THR A 5 18.10 -22.24 0.57
C THR A 5 16.76 -21.60 0.15
N PHE A 6 16.80 -20.64 -0.69
CA PHE A 6 15.58 -19.94 -1.12
C PHE A 6 14.75 -20.73 -2.14
N UNK A 7 15.31 -21.37 -2.86
CA UNK A 7 14.66 -22.26 -3.73
C UNK A 7 14.05 -23.39 -2.99
N UNK A 8 14.59 -23.66 -2.08
CA UNK A 8 14.10 -24.71 -1.27
C UNK A 8 12.92 -24.27 -0.46
N UNK A 9 12.93 -23.23 -0.18
CA UNK A 9 11.88 -22.71 0.57
C UNK A 9 10.62 -22.50 -0.24
N UNK A 10 10.76 -22.13 -1.35
CA UNK A 10 9.70 -22.03 -2.22
C UNK A 10 9.11 -23.32 -2.55
N GLY A 11 9.89 -24.28 -2.78
CA GLY A 11 9.43 -25.64 -3.04
C GLY A 11 8.60 -26.24 -1.90
N ARG A 12 9.12 -26.22 -0.70
CA ARG A 12 8.43 -26.72 0.50
C ARG A 12 7.06 -26.04 0.72
N CYS A 13 6.98 -24.74 0.41
CA CYS A 13 5.72 -24.00 0.52
C CYS A 13 4.67 -24.60 -0.42
N PHE A 14 5.03 -24.81 -1.68
CA PHE A 14 4.11 -25.40 -2.65
C PHE A 14 3.75 -26.85 -2.32
N ASP A 15 4.74 -27.62 -1.85
CA ASP A 15 4.54 -29.01 -1.44
C ASP A 15 3.63 -29.13 -0.19
N ARG A 16 3.67 -28.11 0.68
CA ARG A 16 2.87 -28.08 1.92
C ARG A 16 1.45 -27.56 1.69
N PHE A 17 1.28 -26.55 0.85
CA PHE A 17 -0.03 -25.88 0.66
C PHE A 17 -0.77 -26.35 -0.59
N GLU A 18 -0.07 -26.99 -1.52
CA GLU A 18 -0.61 -27.52 -2.78
C GLU A 18 -1.57 -26.53 -3.49
N PRO A 19 -1.15 -25.28 -3.73
CA PRO A 19 -2.06 -24.30 -4.28
C PRO A 19 -2.49 -24.64 -5.71
N GLU A 20 -3.79 -24.52 -5.97
CA GLU A 20 -4.37 -24.70 -7.30
C GLU A 20 -4.09 -23.51 -8.22
N ALA A 21 -3.87 -22.33 -7.62
CA ALA A 21 -3.54 -21.09 -8.36
C ALA A 21 -2.83 -20.11 -7.42
N ILE A 22 -2.09 -19.17 -7.99
CA ILE A 22 -1.38 -18.14 -7.24
C ILE A 22 -1.85 -16.77 -7.74
N VAL A 23 -2.21 -15.89 -6.80
CA VAL A 23 -2.53 -14.51 -7.12
C VAL A 23 -1.53 -13.59 -6.41
N LEU A 24 -0.75 -12.87 -7.22
CA LEU A 24 0.21 -11.87 -6.73
C LEU A 24 -0.48 -10.50 -6.71
N VAL A 25 -0.22 -9.71 -5.68
CA VAL A 25 -0.80 -8.37 -5.56
C VAL A 25 0.28 -7.31 -5.81
N GLU A 26 -0.05 -6.31 -6.61
CA GLU A 26 0.86 -5.26 -7.03
C GLU A 26 2.00 -5.84 -7.91
N ALA A 27 3.23 -5.32 -7.83
CA ALA A 27 4.31 -5.71 -8.75
C ALA A 27 5.36 -6.61 -8.07
N GLU A 28 4.91 -7.52 -7.22
CA GLU A 28 5.78 -8.41 -6.41
C GLU A 28 6.05 -9.76 -7.13
N LEU A 29 6.55 -9.70 -8.37
CA LEU A 29 6.92 -10.90 -9.10
C LEU A 29 8.34 -11.34 -8.72
N TRP A 30 8.43 -12.37 -7.90
CA TRP A 30 9.70 -12.92 -7.44
C TRP A 30 10.14 -14.05 -8.36
N PRO A 31 11.26 -13.90 -9.11
CA PRO A 31 11.62 -14.81 -10.19
C PRO A 31 11.69 -16.29 -9.81
N ASN A 32 12.31 -16.61 -8.68
CA ASN A 32 12.47 -18.01 -8.25
C ASN A 32 11.11 -18.62 -7.83
N PHE A 33 10.24 -17.81 -7.23
CA PHE A 33 8.89 -18.21 -6.84
C PHE A 33 8.05 -18.51 -8.10
N ALA A 34 8.07 -17.58 -9.06
CA ALA A 34 7.32 -17.71 -10.31
C ALA A 34 7.79 -18.93 -11.12
N ARG A 35 9.11 -19.14 -11.19
CA ARG A 35 9.69 -20.32 -11.85
C ARG A 35 9.24 -21.62 -11.17
N ALA A 36 9.28 -21.66 -9.83
CA ALA A 36 8.89 -22.84 -9.07
C ALA A 36 7.41 -23.19 -9.24
N ALA A 37 6.55 -22.18 -9.34
CA ALA A 37 5.13 -22.34 -9.67
C ALA A 37 4.96 -22.90 -11.09
N LYS A 38 5.65 -22.30 -12.05
CA LYS A 38 5.56 -22.71 -13.47
C LYS A 38 5.98 -24.17 -13.69
N VAL A 39 7.08 -24.61 -13.04
CA VAL A 39 7.55 -25.99 -13.14
C VAL A 39 6.50 -26.99 -12.60
N ARG A 40 5.68 -26.56 -11.64
CA ARG A 40 4.61 -27.38 -11.06
C ARG A 40 3.29 -27.25 -11.82
N GLY A 41 3.22 -26.45 -12.87
CA GLY A 41 1.99 -26.24 -13.64
C GLY A 41 0.95 -25.39 -12.90
N ILE A 42 1.35 -24.66 -11.85
CA ILE A 42 0.44 -23.86 -11.06
C ILE A 42 0.18 -22.52 -11.79
N PRO A 43 -1.04 -22.21 -12.19
CA PRO A 43 -1.35 -20.97 -12.89
C PRO A 43 -1.16 -19.76 -11.97
N MET A 44 -0.71 -18.64 -12.57
CA MET A 44 -0.33 -17.46 -11.79
C MET A 44 -0.92 -16.19 -12.39
N ALA A 45 -1.65 -15.43 -11.58
CA ALA A 45 -2.18 -14.12 -11.94
C ALA A 45 -1.52 -13.03 -11.12
N MET A 46 -1.47 -11.83 -11.67
CA MET A 46 -1.07 -10.63 -10.92
C MET A 46 -2.24 -9.63 -10.96
N ILE A 47 -2.64 -9.11 -9.81
CA ILE A 47 -3.73 -8.14 -9.71
C ILE A 47 -3.25 -6.82 -9.09
N ASN A 48 -4.03 -5.76 -9.35
CA ASN A 48 -3.71 -4.40 -8.89
C ASN A 48 -2.33 -3.95 -9.38
N ALA A 49 -1.89 -4.47 -10.54
CA ALA A 49 -0.55 -4.21 -11.05
C ALA A 49 -0.42 -2.74 -11.51
N ARG A 50 0.65 -2.12 -11.09
CA ARG A 50 1.02 -0.77 -11.54
C ARG A 50 2.53 -0.68 -11.68
N MET A 51 2.97 0.19 -12.56
CA MET A 51 4.41 0.35 -12.81
C MET A 51 4.80 1.83 -12.84
N SER A 52 5.75 2.21 -11.98
CA SER A 52 6.30 3.56 -12.00
C SER A 52 7.19 3.76 -13.24
N ALA A 53 7.35 5.01 -13.69
CA ALA A 53 8.25 5.34 -14.81
C ALA A 53 9.70 4.86 -14.55
N ARG A 54 10.14 4.95 -13.30
CA ARG A 54 11.48 4.49 -12.89
C ARG A 54 11.61 2.96 -13.04
N SER A 55 10.59 2.21 -12.65
CA SER A 55 10.58 0.75 -12.79
C SER A 55 10.52 0.34 -14.26
N GLU A 56 9.69 1.03 -15.05
CA GLU A 56 9.59 0.81 -16.50
C GLU A 56 10.96 0.95 -17.15
N SER A 57 11.68 2.04 -16.86
CA SER A 57 13.00 2.30 -17.42
C SER A 57 13.98 1.16 -17.10
N ARG A 58 13.99 0.68 -15.84
CA ARG A 58 14.86 -0.45 -15.44
C ARG A 58 14.49 -1.74 -16.17
N TYR A 59 13.22 -2.07 -16.24
CA TYR A 59 12.75 -3.28 -16.91
C TYR A 59 13.00 -3.23 -18.43
N ARG A 60 12.88 -2.05 -19.03
CA ARG A 60 13.18 -1.86 -20.46
C ARG A 60 14.66 -2.07 -20.78
N ALA A 61 15.55 -1.61 -19.89
CA ALA A 61 16.99 -1.80 -20.05
C ALA A 61 17.38 -3.31 -20.13
N PHE A 62 16.61 -4.15 -19.43
CA PHE A 62 16.82 -5.60 -19.42
C PHE A 62 15.59 -6.34 -19.94
N LYS A 63 15.02 -5.87 -21.05
CA LYS A 63 13.73 -6.34 -21.57
C LYS A 63 13.68 -7.86 -21.82
N TRP A 64 14.79 -8.48 -22.23
CA TRP A 64 14.82 -9.91 -22.45
C TRP A 64 14.64 -10.70 -21.14
N ILE A 65 15.18 -10.19 -20.03
CA ILE A 65 15.00 -10.76 -18.69
C ILE A 65 13.55 -10.54 -18.23
N SER A 66 13.06 -9.29 -18.35
CA SER A 66 11.70 -8.93 -17.96
C SER A 66 10.66 -9.77 -18.69
N LYS A 67 10.80 -9.87 -20.01
CA LYS A 67 9.91 -10.70 -20.86
C LYS A 67 9.88 -12.15 -20.39
N TYR A 68 11.05 -12.71 -20.06
CA TYR A 68 11.15 -14.09 -19.57
C TYR A 68 10.38 -14.27 -18.26
N TYR A 69 10.55 -13.37 -17.28
CA TYR A 69 9.88 -13.51 -15.98
C TYR A 69 8.37 -13.23 -16.09
N PHE A 70 7.98 -12.21 -16.83
CA PHE A 70 6.56 -11.94 -17.04
C PHE A 70 5.85 -13.02 -17.86
N SER A 71 6.60 -13.85 -18.62
CA SER A 71 6.00 -14.97 -19.35
C SER A 71 5.45 -16.08 -18.43
N PHE A 72 5.80 -16.05 -17.15
CA PHE A 72 5.26 -17.00 -16.17
C PHE A 72 3.83 -16.65 -15.76
N LEU A 73 3.37 -15.43 -16.03
CA LEU A 73 2.00 -15.02 -15.70
C LEU A 73 1.01 -15.48 -16.77
N ASP A 74 -0.13 -15.95 -16.31
CA ASP A 74 -1.25 -16.37 -17.15
C ASP A 74 -2.31 -15.27 -17.29
N ALA A 75 -2.39 -14.33 -16.30
CA ALA A 75 -3.30 -13.18 -16.33
C ALA A 75 -2.69 -12.00 -15.56
N MET A 76 -3.06 -10.78 -15.95
CA MET A 76 -2.61 -9.56 -15.27
C MET A 76 -3.73 -8.52 -15.25
N GLY A 77 -4.18 -8.14 -14.05
CA GLY A 77 -5.10 -7.02 -13.83
C GLY A 77 -4.35 -5.74 -13.51
N VAL A 78 -4.43 -4.73 -14.38
CA VAL A 78 -3.75 -3.44 -14.19
C VAL A 78 -4.72 -2.34 -13.76
N GLN A 79 -4.18 -1.29 -13.14
CA GLN A 79 -5.03 -0.23 -12.58
C GLN A 79 -5.61 0.68 -13.67
N ASP A 80 -4.84 0.98 -14.73
CA ASP A 80 -5.32 1.88 -15.78
C ASP A 80 -4.69 1.56 -17.15
N LYS A 81 -5.17 2.25 -18.19
CA LYS A 81 -4.68 2.09 -19.58
C LYS A 81 -3.22 2.51 -19.76
N GLY A 82 -2.72 3.40 -18.92
CA GLY A 82 -1.30 3.80 -18.93
C GLY A 82 -0.41 2.64 -18.48
N ASP A 83 -0.85 1.90 -17.49
CA ASP A 83 -0.13 0.70 -17.02
C ASP A 83 -0.10 -0.40 -18.08
N VAL A 84 -1.17 -0.57 -18.89
CA VAL A 84 -1.16 -1.51 -20.03
C VAL A 84 0.06 -1.23 -20.91
N ARG A 85 0.22 0.02 -21.37
CA ARG A 85 1.33 0.42 -22.26
C ARG A 85 2.70 0.17 -21.63
N ARG A 86 2.82 0.46 -20.33
CA ARG A 86 4.08 0.24 -19.60
C ARG A 86 4.45 -1.24 -19.54
N PHE A 87 3.49 -2.10 -19.19
CA PHE A 87 3.75 -3.54 -19.12
C PHE A 87 4.04 -4.14 -20.50
N GLU A 88 3.37 -3.70 -21.55
CA GLU A 88 3.69 -4.09 -22.94
C GLU A 88 5.12 -3.67 -23.32
N SER A 89 5.53 -2.45 -22.94
CA SER A 89 6.87 -1.93 -23.27
C SER A 89 7.99 -2.79 -22.69
N VAL A 90 7.74 -3.46 -21.55
CA VAL A 90 8.72 -4.34 -20.90
C VAL A 90 8.55 -5.81 -21.27
N GLY A 91 7.63 -6.11 -22.19
CA GLY A 91 7.53 -7.43 -22.81
C GLY A 91 6.41 -8.33 -22.30
N VAL A 92 5.46 -7.79 -21.55
CA VAL A 92 4.25 -8.55 -21.16
C VAL A 92 3.35 -8.71 -22.38
N ARG A 93 2.78 -9.90 -22.57
CA ARG A 93 1.85 -10.17 -23.68
C ARG A 93 0.54 -9.41 -23.47
N SER A 94 0.09 -8.65 -24.46
CA SER A 94 -1.17 -7.89 -24.39
C SER A 94 -2.38 -8.78 -24.08
N SER A 95 -2.37 -10.02 -24.57
CA SER A 95 -3.48 -10.96 -24.40
C SER A 95 -3.80 -11.34 -22.95
N ILE A 96 -2.85 -11.16 -22.03
CA ILE A 96 -3.07 -11.49 -20.61
C ILE A 96 -3.35 -10.25 -19.76
N ILE A 97 -3.28 -9.02 -20.35
CA ILE A 97 -3.44 -7.77 -19.59
C ILE A 97 -4.91 -7.32 -19.68
N HIS A 98 -5.51 -7.09 -18.51
CA HIS A 98 -6.89 -6.61 -18.38
C HIS A 98 -6.91 -5.37 -17.48
N VAL A 99 -7.64 -4.32 -17.87
CA VAL A 99 -7.81 -3.13 -17.02
C VAL A 99 -8.91 -3.44 -16.00
N THR A 100 -8.54 -3.61 -14.75
CA THR A 100 -9.44 -3.98 -13.65
C THR A 100 -9.70 -2.85 -12.65
N GLY A 101 -8.94 -1.75 -12.75
CA GLY A 101 -9.00 -0.70 -11.75
C GLY A 101 -8.17 -1.02 -10.51
N SER A 102 -8.26 -0.14 -9.52
CA SER A 102 -7.51 -0.30 -8.26
C SER A 102 -8.42 -0.88 -7.17
N ILE A 103 -8.00 -1.98 -6.56
CA ILE A 103 -8.72 -2.64 -5.46
C ILE A 103 -8.90 -1.71 -4.24
N LYS A 104 -8.11 -0.64 -4.15
CA LYS A 104 -8.25 0.33 -3.05
C LYS A 104 -9.60 1.07 -3.10
N PHE A 105 -10.17 1.20 -4.30
CA PHE A 105 -11.45 1.89 -4.47
C PHE A 105 -12.66 0.96 -4.22
N ASP A 106 -12.50 -0.33 -4.32
CA ASP A 106 -13.58 -1.29 -4.06
C ASP A 106 -14.09 -1.19 -2.61
N GLN A 107 -13.19 -0.94 -1.67
CA GLN A 107 -13.56 -0.75 -0.26
C GLN A 107 -14.39 0.53 -0.02
N GLN A 108 -14.27 1.53 -0.90
CA GLN A 108 -15.05 2.77 -0.78
C GLN A 108 -16.50 2.59 -1.27
N MET A 109 -16.71 1.61 -2.14
CA MET A 109 -18.05 1.25 -2.65
C MET A 109 -18.78 0.28 -1.71
N ALA A 110 -18.05 -0.49 -0.92
CA ALA A 110 -18.59 -1.33 0.12
C ALA A 110 -18.93 -0.47 1.34
N GLU A 111 -20.18 -0.49 1.72
CA GLU A 111 -20.86 0.11 2.90
C GLU A 111 -20.12 1.28 3.62
N ARG A 112 -20.80 2.39 3.80
CA ARG A 112 -20.35 3.46 4.71
C ARG A 112 -19.96 2.83 6.05
N ARG A 113 -18.66 2.80 6.34
CA ARG A 113 -18.19 2.37 7.65
C ARG A 113 -18.92 3.20 8.70
N GLU A 114 -19.54 2.53 9.63
CA GLU A 114 -20.19 3.21 10.77
C GLU A 114 -19.17 4.16 11.41
N THR A 115 -19.58 5.39 11.54
CA THR A 115 -18.77 6.39 12.23
C THR A 115 -18.56 5.94 13.66
N ASN A 116 -17.31 5.88 14.10
CA ASN A 116 -17.02 5.60 15.50
C ASN A 116 -17.58 6.76 16.36
N ALA A 117 -18.71 6.52 17.00
CA ALA A 117 -19.43 7.55 17.76
C ALA A 117 -18.60 8.11 18.91
N GLU A 118 -17.79 7.27 19.57
CA GLU A 118 -16.89 7.71 20.65
C GLU A 118 -15.83 8.69 20.11
N PHE A 119 -15.20 8.34 18.97
CA PHE A 119 -14.21 9.20 18.34
C PHE A 119 -14.84 10.53 17.90
N ALA A 120 -16.01 10.47 17.29
CA ALA A 120 -16.73 11.67 16.83
C ALA A 120 -17.02 12.60 17.99
N SER A 121 -17.50 12.06 19.13
CA SER A 121 -17.80 12.84 20.33
C SER A 121 -16.55 13.51 20.92
N ILE A 122 -15.44 12.78 20.97
CA ILE A 122 -14.16 13.34 21.45
C ILE A 122 -13.71 14.46 20.53
N LEU A 123 -13.76 14.23 19.21
CA LEU A 123 -13.34 15.23 18.22
C LEU A 123 -14.18 16.49 18.29
N ASP A 124 -15.50 16.38 18.44
CA ASP A 124 -16.41 17.54 18.58
C ASP A 124 -16.04 18.38 19.80
N LYS A 125 -15.76 17.75 20.92
CA LYS A 125 -15.34 18.47 22.15
C LYS A 125 -14.01 19.20 21.95
N LEU A 126 -13.05 18.57 21.26
CA LEU A 126 -11.70 19.11 21.09
C LEU A 126 -11.66 20.24 20.05
N LYS A 127 -12.34 20.10 18.94
CA LYS A 127 -12.33 21.08 17.85
C LYS A 127 -13.04 22.39 18.20
N ARG A 128 -13.98 22.38 19.17
CA ARG A 128 -14.71 23.57 19.65
C ARG A 128 -15.29 24.40 18.51
N GLY A 129 -15.98 23.75 17.57
CA GLY A 129 -16.59 24.42 16.42
C GLY A 129 -15.64 24.74 15.26
N LYS A 130 -14.33 24.57 15.42
CA LYS A 130 -13.37 24.85 14.36
C LYS A 130 -13.44 23.80 13.25
N PRO A 131 -13.15 24.15 11.98
CA PRO A 131 -13.00 23.15 10.92
C PRO A 131 -11.78 22.26 11.21
N VAL A 132 -11.90 20.95 10.93
CA VAL A 132 -10.82 20.00 11.16
C VAL A 132 -9.88 19.99 9.95
N VAL A 133 -8.60 20.14 10.20
CA VAL A 133 -7.54 19.97 9.20
C VAL A 133 -6.89 18.62 9.46
N LEU A 134 -7.25 17.60 8.68
CA LEU A 134 -6.70 16.25 8.80
C LEU A 134 -5.38 16.14 8.03
N ALA A 135 -4.31 15.81 8.74
CA ALA A 135 -3.02 15.45 8.16
C ALA A 135 -2.77 13.96 8.39
N ALA A 136 -2.91 13.16 7.34
CA ALA A 136 -2.77 11.71 7.41
C ALA A 136 -1.47 11.23 6.76
N SER A 137 -0.85 10.22 7.35
CA SER A 137 0.41 9.60 6.89
C SER A 137 1.59 10.59 6.88
N THR A 138 1.68 11.43 7.89
CA THR A 138 2.73 12.44 7.99
C THR A 138 4.11 11.82 8.27
N HIS A 139 5.13 12.49 7.74
CA HIS A 139 6.54 12.15 7.94
C HIS A 139 7.20 13.16 8.90
N ASP A 140 8.41 12.81 9.31
CA ASP A 140 9.20 13.60 10.25
C ASP A 140 9.36 15.05 9.80
N GLY A 141 9.05 16.00 10.68
CA GLY A 141 9.12 17.44 10.44
C GLY A 141 7.89 18.06 9.79
N GLU A 142 6.95 17.25 9.25
CA GLU A 142 5.73 17.78 8.66
C GLU A 142 4.70 18.20 9.71
N GLU A 143 4.69 17.54 10.84
CA GLU A 143 3.61 17.67 11.83
C GLU A 143 3.53 19.09 12.42
N VAL A 144 4.67 19.68 12.77
CA VAL A 144 4.74 21.03 13.31
C VAL A 144 4.28 22.05 12.25
N LEU A 145 4.78 21.91 11.02
CA LEU A 145 4.41 22.83 9.92
C LEU A 145 2.90 22.81 9.65
N ILE A 146 2.31 21.60 9.63
CA ILE A 146 0.88 21.44 9.36
C ILE A 146 0.05 22.00 10.54
N ALA A 147 0.47 21.74 11.79
CA ALA A 147 -0.22 22.28 12.96
C ALA A 147 -0.25 23.80 12.93
N GLU A 148 0.91 24.44 12.62
CA GLU A 148 1.01 25.88 12.50
C GLU A 148 0.14 26.44 11.36
N ALA A 149 0.15 25.80 10.22
CA ALA A 149 -0.68 26.19 9.07
C ALA A 149 -2.17 26.09 9.42
N ALA A 150 -2.58 24.99 10.05
CA ALA A 150 -3.96 24.79 10.52
C ALA A 150 -4.37 25.91 11.51
N ARG A 151 -3.51 26.24 12.47
CA ARG A 151 -3.77 27.29 13.46
C ARG A 151 -3.96 28.66 12.75
N LYS A 152 -3.07 29.00 11.81
CA LYS A 152 -3.16 30.26 11.04
C LYS A 152 -4.46 30.34 10.24
N ALA A 153 -4.94 29.19 9.74
CA ALA A 153 -6.20 29.10 9.00
C ALA A 153 -7.44 29.00 9.90
N GLY A 154 -7.30 29.10 11.24
CA GLY A 154 -8.40 28.99 12.17
C GLY A 154 -8.93 27.58 12.38
N GLY A 155 -8.19 26.57 11.87
CA GLY A 155 -8.58 25.16 11.96
C GLY A 155 -8.07 24.43 13.19
N PHE A 156 -8.59 23.22 13.40
CA PHE A 156 -8.16 22.29 14.43
C PHE A 156 -7.33 21.18 13.77
N PRO A 157 -6.02 21.07 14.06
CA PRO A 157 -5.19 20.04 13.43
C PRO A 157 -5.48 18.65 14.03
N LEU A 158 -5.72 17.67 13.15
CA LEU A 158 -5.85 16.26 13.49
C LEU A 158 -4.74 15.51 12.74
N ILE A 159 -3.73 15.07 13.47
CA ILE A 159 -2.49 14.53 12.88
C ILE A 159 -2.43 13.02 13.08
N VAL A 160 -2.21 12.29 11.98
CA VAL A 160 -2.09 10.83 11.97
C VAL A 160 -0.75 10.48 11.31
N PRO A 161 0.31 10.23 12.10
CA PRO A 161 1.62 9.87 11.54
C PRO A 161 1.58 8.58 10.74
N ARG A 162 2.40 8.51 9.69
CA ARG A 162 2.53 7.30 8.86
C ARG A 162 2.89 6.06 9.69
N HIS A 163 3.75 6.25 10.68
CA HIS A 163 4.21 5.19 11.57
C HIS A 163 3.69 5.47 12.98
N ALA A 164 2.80 4.63 13.48
CA ALA A 164 2.11 4.81 14.77
C ALA A 164 3.08 4.90 15.97
N GLU A 165 4.23 4.25 15.87
CA GLU A 165 5.29 4.30 16.90
C GLU A 165 5.87 5.71 17.09
N ARG A 166 5.78 6.57 16.04
CA ARG A 166 6.26 7.96 16.14
C ARG A 166 5.37 8.86 16.99
N ARG A 167 4.16 8.41 17.35
CA ARG A 167 3.18 9.27 18.05
C ARG A 167 3.74 10.01 19.27
N HIS A 168 4.60 9.37 20.06
CA HIS A 168 5.19 10.01 21.25
C HIS A 168 6.24 11.06 20.91
N ALA A 169 7.01 10.84 19.84
CA ALA A 169 7.97 11.84 19.34
C ALA A 169 7.22 13.07 18.82
N VAL A 170 6.19 12.85 18.01
CA VAL A 170 5.35 13.93 17.46
C VAL A 170 4.70 14.76 18.58
N VAL A 171 4.19 14.10 19.61
CA VAL A 171 3.61 14.81 20.76
C VAL A 171 4.68 15.71 21.41
N ARG A 172 5.86 15.16 21.73
CA ARG A 172 6.94 15.95 22.35
C ARG A 172 7.34 17.15 21.50
N GLU A 173 7.44 16.98 20.19
CA GLU A 173 7.81 18.07 19.26
C GLU A 173 6.75 19.18 19.26
N LEU A 174 5.48 18.81 19.19
CA LEU A 174 4.38 19.76 19.23
C LEU A 174 4.29 20.48 20.58
N GLU A 175 4.44 19.74 21.70
CA GLU A 175 4.43 20.33 23.04
C GLU A 175 5.58 21.32 23.24
N ALA A 176 6.75 21.04 22.67
CA ALA A 176 7.90 21.96 22.70
C ALA A 176 7.59 23.28 21.97
N GLN A 177 6.62 23.27 21.04
CA GLN A 177 6.14 24.48 20.34
C GLN A 177 4.88 25.07 20.99
N GLY A 178 4.56 24.64 22.21
CA GLY A 178 3.43 25.21 22.99
C GLY A 178 2.06 24.63 22.67
N TRP A 179 1.98 23.50 21.93
CA TRP A 179 0.70 22.84 21.66
C TRP A 179 0.25 21.97 22.83
N GLN A 180 -1.06 21.94 23.08
CA GLN A 180 -1.67 20.95 23.97
C GLN A 180 -2.14 19.78 23.14
N CYS A 181 -1.56 18.60 23.38
CA CYS A 181 -1.81 17.41 22.56
C CYS A 181 -2.68 16.38 23.28
N VAL A 182 -3.53 15.72 22.54
CA VAL A 182 -4.35 14.61 23.05
C VAL A 182 -4.17 13.38 22.15
N UNK A 183 -3.69 12.38 22.55
CA UNK A 183 -3.49 11.19 21.84
C UNK A 183 -4.79 10.44 21.82
N UNK A 184 -5.25 10.43 21.05
CA UNK A 184 -6.44 9.75 20.93
C UNK A 184 -6.31 8.28 20.99
N UNK A 185 -5.29 7.88 20.82
CA UNK A 185 -5.03 6.53 20.86
C UNK A 185 -5.02 5.94 22.25
N SER A 186 -4.74 6.57 23.12
CA SER A 186 -4.66 6.11 24.52
C SER A 186 -6.03 5.75 25.14
N ARG A 187 -7.11 6.12 24.53
CA ARG A 187 -8.47 5.87 25.08
C ARG A 187 -9.30 4.83 24.33
N ILE A 188 -8.90 4.46 23.13
CA ILE A 188 -9.61 3.39 22.42
C ILE A 188 -8.99 2.05 22.85
N ARG A 189 -9.44 1.53 23.98
CA ARG A 189 -9.13 0.15 24.34
C ARG A 189 -9.90 -0.74 23.36
N ARG A 190 -9.20 -1.69 22.77
CA ARG A 190 -9.82 -2.77 22.01
C ARG A 190 -10.87 -3.42 22.92
N GLY A 191 -12.12 -3.28 22.56
CA GLY A 191 -13.16 -4.10 23.16
C GLY A 191 -12.83 -5.58 22.90
N ASN A 192 -12.92 -6.39 23.91
CA ASN A 192 -12.83 -7.84 23.79
C ASN A 192 -13.93 -8.35 22.86
#